data_5e05712749216f9c59b6fa8694e78b2d
#
_entry.id   5e05712749216f9c59b6fa8694e78b2d
#
_cell.length_a   1.000
_cell.length_b   1.000
_cell.length_c   1.000
_cell.angle_alpha   90.00
_cell.angle_beta   90.00
_cell.angle_gamma   90.00
#
_symmetry.space_group_name_H-M   'P 1'
#
loop_
_entity.id
_entity.type
_entity.pdbx_description
1 polymer ?
#
loop_
_entity_poly.entity_id
_entity_poly.type
_entity_poly.pdbx_seq_one_letter_code
_entity_poly.pdbx_strand_id
1 'polypeptide(L)'
;NILLTVADKDKAGLLPIARKIDKMGFSIYATGGTNRFLKEHSIGSMKIKKIHEGRPNIVDAIKNKNIHLIINTPVGRDSKYDDSYIRIMAIQYKVPYITSIAAAQASIEGTEAVKKENILPKCLQEYHRERLPHLPSAGSQ
;
A
#
# COMPACT_ATOMS: atom_id res chain seq x y z
N ASN A 1 -6.73 4.39 4.39
CA ASN A 1 -5.86 5.52 4.03
C ASN A 1 -4.46 5.01 3.64
N ILE A 2 -3.93 5.50 2.55
CA ILE A 2 -2.64 5.08 2.01
C ILE A 2 -1.69 6.28 2.01
N LEU A 3 -0.50 6.10 2.58
CA LEU A 3 0.56 7.11 2.56
C LEU A 3 1.49 6.88 1.37
N LEU A 4 1.66 7.90 0.56
CA LEU A 4 2.58 7.94 -0.57
C LEU A 4 3.70 8.96 -0.32
N THR A 5 4.93 8.47 -0.28
CA THR A 5 6.12 9.31 -0.20
C THR A 5 7.21 8.71 -1.08
N VAL A 6 7.41 9.26 -2.26
CA VAL A 6 8.26 8.66 -3.28
C VAL A 6 9.34 9.62 -3.78
N ALA A 7 10.46 9.05 -4.16
CA ALA A 7 11.55 9.79 -4.79
C ALA A 7 11.12 10.36 -6.15
N ASP A 8 11.73 11.45 -6.58
CA ASP A 8 11.40 12.11 -7.86
C ASP A 8 11.49 11.18 -9.06
N LYS A 9 12.49 10.29 -9.07
CA LYS A 9 12.68 9.27 -10.11
C LYS A 9 11.53 8.27 -10.23
N ASP A 10 10.79 8.07 -9.14
CA ASP A 10 9.73 7.06 -9.06
C ASP A 10 8.32 7.65 -9.27
N LYS A 11 8.20 8.97 -9.37
CA LYS A 11 6.91 9.66 -9.50
C LYS A 11 6.13 9.24 -10.74
N ALA A 12 6.81 9.10 -11.88
CA ALA A 12 6.16 8.67 -13.11
C ALA A 12 5.55 7.26 -12.97
N GLY A 13 6.26 6.33 -12.35
CA GLY A 13 5.76 4.98 -12.06
C GLY A 13 4.66 4.94 -11.01
N LEU A 14 4.62 5.92 -10.11
CA LEU A 14 3.56 6.04 -9.10
C LEU A 14 2.21 6.43 -9.72
N LEU A 15 2.19 7.18 -10.79
CA LEU A 15 0.97 7.78 -11.32
C LEU A 15 -0.15 6.76 -11.62
N PRO A 16 0.08 5.65 -12.36
CA PRO A 16 -0.96 4.66 -12.59
C PRO A 16 -1.43 4.00 -11.30
N ILE A 17 -0.55 3.80 -10.33
CA ILE A 17 -0.87 3.23 -9.02
C ILE A 17 -1.77 4.18 -8.24
N ALA A 18 -1.43 5.45 -8.18
CA ALA A 18 -2.21 6.47 -7.48
C ALA A 18 -3.60 6.64 -8.10
N ARG A 19 -3.72 6.56 -9.43
CA ARG A 19 -5.03 6.59 -10.11
C ARG A 19 -5.91 5.40 -9.73
N LYS A 20 -5.33 4.20 -9.59
CA LYS A 20 -6.07 3.01 -9.14
C LYS A 20 -6.53 3.16 -7.70
N ILE A 21 -5.66 3.66 -6.83
CA ILE A 21 -6.00 3.93 -5.42
C ILE A 21 -7.17 4.89 -5.32
N ASP A 22 -7.13 5.99 -6.08
CA ASP A 22 -8.18 7.01 -6.11
C ASP A 22 -9.51 6.42 -6.61
N LYS A 23 -9.48 5.67 -7.71
CA LYS A 23 -10.67 4.99 -8.26
C LYS A 23 -11.29 3.98 -7.30
N MET A 24 -10.50 3.33 -6.47
CA MET A 24 -11.01 2.40 -5.45
C MET A 24 -11.62 3.10 -4.24
N GLY A 25 -11.54 4.44 -4.16
CA GLY A 25 -12.11 5.24 -3.09
C GLY A 25 -11.26 5.33 -1.83
N PHE A 26 -9.99 4.95 -1.87
CA PHE A 26 -9.06 5.12 -0.76
C PHE A 26 -8.58 6.56 -0.66
N SER A 27 -8.46 7.06 0.56
CA SER A 27 -7.86 8.37 0.82
C SER A 27 -6.34 8.29 0.70
N ILE A 28 -5.75 9.26 0.00
CA ILE A 28 -4.30 9.36 -0.20
C ILE A 28 -3.74 10.47 0.69
N TYR A 29 -2.74 10.12 1.48
CA TYR A 29 -1.85 11.06 2.16
C TYR A 29 -0.52 11.10 1.42
N ALA A 30 0.05 12.26 1.26
CA ALA A 30 1.33 12.40 0.56
C ALA A 30 2.20 13.51 1.15
N THR A 31 3.52 13.29 1.16
CA THR A 31 4.49 14.32 1.54
C THR A 31 4.62 15.40 0.47
N GLY A 32 5.13 16.57 0.82
CA GLY A 32 5.10 17.79 0.01
C GLY A 32 5.34 17.63 -1.49
N GLY A 33 6.47 17.05 -1.89
CA GLY A 33 6.79 16.84 -3.31
C GLY A 33 5.86 15.85 -4.02
N THR A 34 5.51 14.76 -3.35
CA THR A 34 4.57 13.75 -3.88
C THR A 34 3.15 14.33 -3.95
N ASN A 35 2.72 15.06 -2.93
CA ASN A 35 1.41 15.71 -2.93
C ASN A 35 1.26 16.71 -4.09
N ARG A 36 2.28 17.53 -4.33
CA ARG A 36 2.28 18.47 -5.46
C ARG A 36 2.16 17.74 -6.79
N PHE A 37 2.96 16.70 -7.00
CA PHE A 37 2.93 15.89 -8.21
C PHE A 37 1.55 15.26 -8.46
N LEU A 38 0.92 14.71 -7.43
CA LEU A 38 -0.42 14.12 -7.56
C LEU A 38 -1.48 15.17 -7.92
N LYS A 39 -1.43 16.35 -7.30
CA LYS A 39 -2.35 17.45 -7.61
C LYS A 39 -2.19 17.96 -9.04
N GLU A 40 -0.97 18.06 -9.54
CA GLU A 40 -0.69 18.44 -10.94
C GLU A 40 -1.29 17.45 -11.95
N HIS A 41 -1.51 16.20 -11.53
CA HIS A 41 -2.14 15.15 -12.34
C HIS A 41 -3.61 14.89 -11.96
N SER A 42 -4.25 15.84 -11.30
CA SER A 42 -5.67 15.78 -10.91
C SER A 42 -6.03 14.62 -9.98
N ILE A 43 -5.09 14.17 -9.16
CA ILE A 43 -5.32 13.16 -8.13
C ILE A 43 -5.42 13.84 -6.78
N GLY A 44 -6.55 13.66 -6.09
CA GLY A 44 -6.78 14.21 -4.75
C GLY A 44 -5.87 13.57 -3.72
N SER A 45 -5.16 14.38 -2.94
CA SER A 45 -4.36 13.90 -1.83
C SER A 45 -4.25 14.93 -0.72
N MET A 46 -4.15 14.45 0.51
CA MET A 46 -3.94 15.27 1.69
C MET A 46 -2.45 15.38 2.00
N LYS A 47 -1.97 16.62 2.12
CA LYS A 47 -0.56 16.85 2.47
C LYS A 47 -0.29 16.45 3.90
N ILE A 48 0.77 15.67 4.10
CA ILE A 48 1.28 15.31 5.43
C ILE A 48 2.73 15.78 5.56
N LYS A 49 3.11 16.21 6.76
CA LYS A 49 4.48 16.66 7.05
C LYS A 49 5.42 15.46 7.21
N LYS A 50 6.64 15.62 6.71
CA LYS A 50 7.76 14.74 7.08
C LYS A 50 8.15 14.98 8.55
N ILE A 51 8.95 14.08 9.12
CA ILE A 51 9.33 14.16 10.54
C ILE A 51 10.03 15.47 10.88
N HIS A 52 10.99 15.89 10.05
CA HIS A 52 11.75 17.13 10.26
C HIS A 52 10.97 18.43 9.98
N GLU A 53 9.81 18.35 9.37
CA GLU A 53 8.95 19.51 9.07
C GLU A 53 8.05 19.93 10.26
N GLY A 54 8.12 19.22 11.37
CA GLY A 54 7.34 19.52 12.57
C GLY A 54 6.14 18.58 12.76
N ARG A 55 5.27 18.95 13.70
CA ARG A 55 4.09 18.14 14.05
C ARG A 55 2.79 18.89 13.74
N PRO A 56 1.66 18.18 13.51
CA PRO A 56 1.56 16.73 13.32
C PRO A 56 2.24 16.26 12.02
N ASN A 57 2.78 15.05 12.03
CA ASN A 57 3.53 14.49 10.90
C ASN A 57 3.18 13.01 10.66
N ILE A 58 3.94 12.35 9.79
CA ILE A 58 3.75 10.93 9.44
C ILE A 58 3.69 10.04 10.67
N VAL A 59 4.55 10.27 11.66
CA VAL A 59 4.61 9.45 12.88
C VAL A 59 3.31 9.56 13.67
N ASP A 60 2.76 10.76 13.81
CA ASP A 60 1.49 10.97 14.49
C ASP A 60 0.35 10.24 13.77
N ALA A 61 0.32 10.29 12.44
CA ALA A 61 -0.68 9.59 11.65
C ALA A 61 -0.60 8.06 11.78
N ILE A 62 0.60 7.51 11.85
CA ILE A 62 0.82 6.07 12.10
C ILE A 62 0.36 5.70 13.50
N LYS A 63 0.77 6.44 14.52
CA LYS A 63 0.37 6.21 15.93
C LYS A 63 -1.13 6.27 16.14
N ASN A 64 -1.80 7.19 15.48
CA ASN A 64 -3.26 7.36 15.55
C ASN A 64 -4.03 6.36 14.68
N LYS A 65 -3.34 5.40 14.07
CA LYS A 65 -3.93 4.38 13.18
C LYS A 65 -4.69 4.96 11.99
N ASN A 66 -4.28 6.13 11.52
CA ASN A 66 -4.88 6.79 10.37
C ASN A 66 -4.31 6.29 9.03
N ILE A 67 -3.19 5.58 9.06
CA ILE A 67 -2.53 5.04 7.87
C ILE A 67 -2.59 3.51 7.90
N HIS A 68 -3.02 2.91 6.78
CA HIS A 68 -3.22 1.47 6.66
C HIS A 68 -2.22 0.80 5.71
N LEU A 69 -1.55 1.58 4.87
CA LEU A 69 -0.50 1.13 3.96
C LEU A 69 0.47 2.29 3.70
N ILE A 70 1.75 1.99 3.68
CA ILE A 70 2.79 2.96 3.36
C ILE A 70 3.55 2.52 2.11
N ILE A 71 3.61 3.39 1.10
CA ILE A 71 4.48 3.26 -0.06
C ILE A 71 5.52 4.37 0.05
N ASN A 72 6.75 3.98 0.41
CA ASN A 72 7.86 4.90 0.60
C ASN A 72 9.08 4.42 -0.21
N THR A 73 9.39 5.12 -1.30
CA THR A 73 10.63 4.83 -2.04
C THR A 73 11.75 5.76 -1.56
N PRO A 74 12.95 5.22 -1.27
CA PRO A 74 14.02 6.00 -0.66
C PRO A 74 14.56 7.08 -1.61
N VAL A 75 14.77 8.29 -1.07
CA VAL A 75 15.22 9.49 -1.83
C VAL A 75 16.75 9.64 -1.86
N GLY A 76 17.50 8.71 -1.27
CA GLY A 76 18.96 8.78 -1.23
C GLY A 76 19.53 8.95 0.18
N ARG A 77 20.78 9.43 0.28
CA ARG A 77 21.53 9.44 1.56
C ARG A 77 20.93 10.39 2.61
N ASP A 78 20.37 11.51 2.19
CA ASP A 78 19.92 12.58 3.10
C ASP A 78 18.58 12.27 3.78
N SER A 79 17.79 11.35 3.24
CA SER A 79 16.50 10.94 3.83
C SER A 79 16.56 9.66 4.66
N LYS A 80 17.74 9.05 4.79
CA LYS A 80 17.89 7.74 5.47
C LYS A 80 17.34 7.71 6.89
N TYR A 81 17.46 8.80 7.61
CA TYR A 81 16.98 8.87 8.99
C TYR A 81 15.45 8.83 9.03
N ASP A 82 14.79 9.67 8.26
CA ASP A 82 13.33 9.71 8.18
C ASP A 82 12.77 8.37 7.67
N ASP A 83 13.37 7.82 6.61
CA ASP A 83 12.95 6.54 6.02
C ASP A 83 13.09 5.37 7.01
N SER A 84 14.19 5.32 7.74
CA SER A 84 14.44 4.29 8.76
C SER A 84 13.45 4.41 9.92
N TYR A 85 13.17 5.63 10.37
CA TYR A 85 12.25 5.88 11.45
C TYR A 85 10.80 5.53 11.06
N ILE A 86 10.37 5.92 9.87
CA ILE A 86 9.04 5.56 9.33
C ILE A 86 8.90 4.04 9.26
N ARG A 87 9.95 3.32 8.80
CA ARG A 87 9.95 1.86 8.75
C ARG A 87 9.79 1.23 10.13
N ILE A 88 10.55 1.69 11.11
CA ILE A 88 10.45 1.20 12.48
C ILE A 88 9.05 1.41 13.04
N MET A 89 8.49 2.58 12.84
CA MET A 89 7.14 2.90 13.28
C MET A 89 6.08 2.05 12.57
N ALA A 90 6.23 1.82 11.26
CA ALA A 90 5.34 0.95 10.50
C ALA A 90 5.34 -0.48 11.06
N ILE A 91 6.51 -1.03 11.35
CA ILE A 91 6.66 -2.36 11.96
C ILE A 91 6.01 -2.39 13.34
N GLN A 92 6.31 -1.42 14.18
CA GLN A 92 5.78 -1.34 15.55
C GLN A 92 4.25 -1.28 15.58
N TYR A 93 3.66 -0.53 14.68
CA TYR A 93 2.19 -0.36 14.58
C TYR A 93 1.54 -1.30 13.58
N LYS A 94 2.29 -2.27 13.04
CA LYS A 94 1.81 -3.30 12.11
C LYS A 94 1.17 -2.73 10.84
N VAL A 95 1.74 -1.65 10.31
CA VAL A 95 1.33 -1.06 9.05
C VAL A 95 2.19 -1.63 7.92
N PRO A 96 1.59 -2.22 6.87
CA PRO A 96 2.35 -2.69 5.71
C PRO A 96 3.19 -1.59 5.09
N TYR A 97 4.44 -1.91 4.77
CA TYR A 97 5.44 -0.96 4.28
C TYR A 97 6.08 -1.47 2.98
N ILE A 98 5.96 -0.69 1.92
CA ILE A 98 6.43 -1.04 0.58
C ILE A 98 7.48 -0.02 0.13
N THR A 99 8.60 -0.50 -0.43
CA THR A 99 9.76 0.32 -0.77
C THR A 99 10.07 0.42 -2.26
N SER A 100 9.30 -0.23 -3.11
CA SER A 100 9.50 -0.18 -4.57
C SER A 100 8.20 0.02 -5.32
N ILE A 101 8.28 0.66 -6.48
CA ILE A 101 7.12 0.86 -7.36
C ILE A 101 6.58 -0.48 -7.87
N ALA A 102 7.43 -1.45 -8.19
CA ALA A 102 6.99 -2.77 -8.64
C ALA A 102 6.16 -3.50 -7.58
N ALA A 103 6.62 -3.48 -6.32
CA ALA A 103 5.88 -4.07 -5.21
C ALA A 103 4.58 -3.31 -4.92
N ALA A 104 4.59 -1.99 -5.02
CA ALA A 104 3.41 -1.16 -4.87
C ALA A 104 2.36 -1.48 -5.94
N GLN A 105 2.77 -1.60 -7.19
CA GLN A 105 1.88 -1.97 -8.28
C GLN A 105 1.24 -3.33 -8.05
N ALA A 106 2.03 -4.35 -7.71
CA ALA A 106 1.53 -5.70 -7.42
C ALA A 106 0.53 -5.70 -6.25
N SER A 107 0.82 -4.97 -5.18
CA SER A 107 -0.06 -4.87 -4.00
C SER A 107 -1.39 -4.19 -4.32
N ILE A 108 -1.36 -3.11 -5.11
CA ILE A 108 -2.58 -2.39 -5.48
C ILE A 108 -3.41 -3.19 -6.50
N GLU A 109 -2.79 -3.87 -7.43
CA GLU A 109 -3.48 -4.78 -8.35
C GLU A 109 -4.14 -5.94 -7.60
N GLY A 110 -3.44 -6.52 -6.63
CA GLY A 110 -4.01 -7.56 -5.76
C GLY A 110 -5.19 -7.04 -4.93
N THR A 111 -5.12 -5.83 -4.39
CA THR A 111 -6.21 -5.20 -3.66
C THR A 111 -7.42 -4.94 -4.57
N GLU A 112 -7.18 -4.48 -5.79
CA GLU A 112 -8.23 -4.27 -6.79
C GLU A 112 -8.95 -5.59 -7.14
N ALA A 113 -8.20 -6.68 -7.35
CA ALA A 113 -8.75 -7.99 -7.62
C ALA A 113 -9.62 -8.50 -6.47
N VAL A 114 -9.17 -8.38 -5.22
CA VAL A 114 -9.95 -8.74 -4.03
C VAL A 114 -11.27 -7.95 -3.95
N LYS A 115 -11.24 -6.67 -4.23
CA LYS A 115 -12.45 -5.82 -4.24
C LYS A 115 -13.44 -6.19 -5.34
N LYS A 116 -12.95 -6.51 -6.54
CA LYS A 116 -13.79 -6.84 -7.70
C LYS A 116 -14.38 -8.25 -7.63
N GLU A 117 -13.58 -9.23 -7.20
CA GLU A 117 -13.93 -10.64 -7.26
C GLU A 117 -14.47 -11.19 -5.95
N ASN A 118 -14.51 -10.36 -4.92
CA ASN A 118 -14.98 -10.76 -3.59
C ASN A 118 -14.28 -12.04 -3.09
N ILE A 119 -12.96 -12.12 -3.32
CA ILE A 119 -12.14 -13.27 -2.97
C ILE A 119 -12.16 -13.46 -1.46
N LEU A 120 -12.75 -14.55 -1.01
CA LEU A 120 -12.70 -14.95 0.40
C LEU A 120 -11.45 -15.78 0.67
N PRO A 121 -10.82 -15.63 1.82
CA PRO A 121 -9.75 -16.52 2.23
C PRO A 121 -10.26 -17.95 2.28
N LYS A 122 -9.58 -18.87 1.59
CA LYS A 122 -9.85 -20.30 1.66
C LYS A 122 -8.79 -20.98 2.50
N CYS A 123 -9.17 -21.92 3.35
CA CYS A 123 -8.19 -22.73 4.05
C CYS A 123 -7.54 -23.74 3.09
N LEU A 124 -6.34 -24.21 3.45
CA LEU A 124 -5.56 -25.12 2.62
C LEU A 124 -6.31 -26.41 2.27
N GLN A 125 -7.12 -26.89 3.19
CA GLN A 125 -7.93 -28.10 3.03
C GLN A 125 -9.06 -27.92 2.00
N GLU A 126 -9.62 -26.73 1.88
CA GLU A 126 -10.62 -26.42 0.85
C GLU A 126 -9.99 -26.40 -0.54
N TYR A 127 -8.79 -25.86 -0.68
CA TYR A 127 -8.02 -25.93 -1.91
C TYR A 127 -7.69 -27.36 -2.35
N HIS A 128 -7.37 -28.23 -1.42
CA HIS A 128 -7.07 -29.63 -1.71
C HIS A 128 -8.33 -30.40 -2.12
N ARG A 129 -9.46 -30.10 -1.55
CA ARG A 129 -10.74 -30.75 -1.89
C ARG A 129 -11.18 -30.43 -3.33
N GLU A 130 -10.99 -29.22 -3.78
CA GLU A 130 -11.33 -28.78 -5.14
C GLU A 130 -10.41 -29.35 -6.22
N ARG A 131 -9.17 -29.73 -5.86
CA ARG A 131 -8.19 -30.30 -6.82
C ARG A 131 -8.22 -31.81 -6.93
N LEU A 132 -8.86 -32.50 -6.02
CA LEU A 132 -9.03 -33.96 -6.12
C LEU A 132 -10.15 -34.20 -7.17
N PRO A 133 -9.86 -34.91 -8.28
CA PRO A 133 -10.93 -35.37 -9.14
C PRO A 133 -11.87 -36.21 -8.31
N HIS A 134 -13.17 -36.08 -8.53
CA HIS A 134 -14.17 -36.97 -7.96
C HIS A 134 -13.75 -38.41 -8.24
N LEU A 135 -13.13 -39.04 -7.27
CA LEU A 135 -13.03 -40.48 -7.28
C LEU A 135 -14.47 -40.99 -7.21
N PRO A 136 -14.92 -41.82 -8.19
CA PRO A 136 -16.22 -42.40 -8.09
C PRO A 136 -16.26 -43.15 -6.78
N SER A 137 -17.30 -42.88 -5.99
CA SER A 137 -17.55 -43.63 -4.77
C SER A 137 -17.49 -45.11 -5.17
N ALA A 138 -16.56 -45.85 -4.59
CA ALA A 138 -16.54 -47.30 -4.75
C ALA A 138 -17.89 -47.79 -4.34
N GLY A 139 -18.70 -48.25 -5.32
CA GLY A 139 -19.99 -48.81 -5.02
C GLY A 139 -19.80 -49.96 -4.03
N SER A 140 -20.30 -49.80 -2.85
CA SER A 140 -20.43 -50.89 -1.91
C SER A 140 -21.38 -51.88 -2.53
N GLN A 141 -20.87 -53.01 -2.91
CA GLN A 141 -21.70 -54.15 -3.13
C GLN A 141 -22.18 -54.69 -1.78
#